data_cf97572b79ae76a56de9c91d65a43979
#
_entry.id   cf97572b79ae76a56de9c91d65a43979
#
_cell.length_a   1.000
_cell.length_b   1.000
_cell.length_c   1.000
_cell.angle_alpha   90.00
_cell.angle_beta   90.00
_cell.angle_gamma   90.00
#
_symmetry.space_group_name_H-M   'P 1'
#
loop_
_entity.id
_entity.type
_entity.pdbx_description
1 polymer ?
#
loop_
_entity_poly.entity_id
_entity_poly.type
_entity_poly.pdbx_seq_one_letter_code
_entity_poly.pdbx_strand_id
1 'polypeptide(L)'
;LQRRRQRQMCIRDRYNIHNACQFSQMDRGWIRKNMGVVGEKTYLELNSVSCLELDLVPSDKQSCCVSRSFSQPIEKLFDLEESISTYGSRVSEKIREEGLVAESMSVFVLTNHFNRREKQYSNSIKLHLPFPTNNSIKIVKRALEGIRKIYRPGFRYKKAGIILYGLSRHNVTRGLLDYDRDTSDRIMNTIDNINSRYGSSTLKIASEGIEKIWKMKRENVSPCYTTRFEELVEVKA
;
A
#
# COMPACT_ATOMS: atom_id res chain seq x y z
N LEU A 1 4.20 -11.39 -9.87
CA LEU A 1 2.82 -11.90 -9.93
C LEU A 1 2.33 -12.13 -11.37
N GLN A 2 2.58 -11.21 -12.30
CA GLN A 2 2.16 -11.34 -13.71
C GLN A 2 2.78 -12.57 -14.40
N ARG A 3 4.07 -12.83 -14.22
CA ARG A 3 4.75 -14.01 -14.79
C ARG A 3 4.19 -15.34 -14.29
N ARG A 4 3.74 -15.43 -13.03
CA ARG A 4 3.09 -16.64 -12.49
C ARG A 4 1.71 -16.86 -13.10
N ARG A 5 0.90 -15.80 -13.26
CA ARG A 5 -0.43 -15.90 -13.92
C ARG A 5 -0.31 -16.34 -15.37
N GLN A 6 0.59 -15.73 -16.13
CA GLN A 6 0.87 -16.14 -17.51
C GLN A 6 1.35 -17.60 -17.60
N ARG A 7 2.24 -18.03 -16.69
CA ARG A 7 2.69 -19.42 -16.67
C ARG A 7 1.55 -20.41 -16.40
N GLN A 8 0.66 -20.11 -15.47
CA GLN A 8 -0.50 -20.96 -15.19
C GLN A 8 -1.49 -21.00 -16.37
N MET A 9 -1.69 -19.87 -17.04
CA MET A 9 -2.50 -19.79 -18.24
C MET A 9 -1.90 -20.65 -19.37
N CYS A 10 -0.62 -20.50 -19.67
CA CYS A 10 0.08 -21.32 -20.66
C CYS A 10 0.09 -22.82 -20.31
N ILE A 11 0.09 -23.21 -19.05
CA ILE A 11 -0.03 -24.60 -18.63
C ILE A 11 -1.44 -25.12 -18.97
N ARG A 12 -2.48 -24.39 -18.59
CA ARG A 12 -3.88 -24.77 -18.89
C ARG A 12 -4.13 -24.91 -20.39
N ASP A 13 -3.69 -23.93 -21.19
CA ASP A 13 -3.85 -23.95 -22.64
C ASP A 13 -3.16 -25.16 -23.27
N ARG A 14 -1.95 -25.51 -22.79
CA ARG A 14 -1.19 -26.68 -23.29
C ARG A 14 -1.89 -28.01 -23.02
N TYR A 15 -2.70 -28.09 -21.98
CA TYR A 15 -3.45 -29.27 -21.59
C TYR A 15 -4.95 -29.18 -21.94
N ASN A 16 -5.32 -28.21 -22.81
CA ASN A 16 -6.69 -27.99 -23.28
C ASN A 16 -7.71 -27.76 -22.16
N ILE A 17 -7.29 -27.10 -21.06
CA ILE A 17 -8.17 -26.77 -19.94
C ILE A 17 -8.71 -25.35 -20.17
N HIS A 18 -9.91 -25.24 -20.72
CA HIS A 18 -10.50 -23.96 -21.12
C HIS A 18 -11.51 -23.42 -20.11
N ASN A 19 -12.07 -24.25 -19.24
CA ASN A 19 -13.07 -23.83 -18.26
C ASN A 19 -12.90 -24.51 -16.89
N ALA A 20 -13.66 -24.02 -15.91
CA ALA A 20 -13.59 -24.52 -14.53
C ALA A 20 -14.09 -25.97 -14.39
N CYS A 21 -15.08 -26.38 -15.18
CA CYS A 21 -15.59 -27.73 -15.17
C CYS A 21 -14.53 -28.74 -15.62
N GLN A 22 -13.82 -28.46 -16.71
CA GLN A 22 -12.70 -29.30 -17.14
C GLN A 22 -11.59 -29.37 -16.09
N PHE A 23 -11.31 -28.24 -15.42
CA PHE A 23 -10.32 -28.21 -14.38
C PHE A 23 -10.70 -29.02 -13.13
N SER A 24 -11.99 -28.99 -12.75
CA SER A 24 -12.50 -29.80 -11.63
C SER A 24 -12.50 -31.31 -11.86
N GLN A 25 -12.42 -31.74 -13.12
CA GLN A 25 -12.36 -33.15 -13.52
C GLN A 25 -10.93 -33.68 -13.71
N MET A 26 -9.92 -32.81 -13.57
CA MET A 26 -8.52 -33.20 -13.72
C MET A 26 -8.02 -34.06 -12.55
N ASP A 27 -6.94 -34.80 -12.80
CA ASP A 27 -6.26 -35.54 -11.72
C ASP A 27 -5.65 -34.59 -10.70
N ARG A 28 -5.96 -34.80 -9.42
CA ARG A 28 -5.46 -33.98 -8.30
C ARG A 28 -3.93 -34.00 -8.22
N GLY A 29 -3.31 -35.17 -8.43
CA GLY A 29 -1.86 -35.36 -8.40
C GLY A 29 -1.17 -34.53 -9.49
N TRP A 30 -1.74 -34.54 -10.69
CA TRP A 30 -1.27 -33.73 -11.80
C TRP A 30 -1.35 -32.23 -11.49
N ILE A 31 -2.48 -31.76 -10.92
CA ILE A 31 -2.69 -30.36 -10.54
C ILE A 31 -1.65 -29.95 -9.50
N ARG A 32 -1.45 -30.76 -8.46
CA ARG A 32 -0.46 -30.49 -7.43
C ARG A 32 0.94 -30.34 -8.00
N LYS A 33 1.34 -31.23 -8.92
CA LYS A 33 2.65 -31.24 -9.56
C LYS A 33 2.87 -30.03 -10.47
N ASN A 34 1.88 -29.64 -11.27
CA ASN A 34 2.04 -28.61 -12.30
C ASN A 34 1.65 -27.19 -11.84
N MET A 35 0.70 -27.06 -10.93
CA MET A 35 0.16 -25.79 -10.45
C MET A 35 0.44 -25.50 -8.97
N GLY A 36 0.97 -26.48 -8.25
CA GLY A 36 1.33 -26.36 -6.83
C GLY A 36 0.12 -26.30 -5.90
N VAL A 37 0.37 -25.89 -4.65
CA VAL A 37 -0.66 -25.85 -3.57
C VAL A 37 -1.85 -24.97 -3.93
N VAL A 38 -1.62 -23.84 -4.57
CA VAL A 38 -2.69 -22.90 -4.94
C VAL A 38 -3.63 -23.51 -5.98
N GLY A 39 -3.09 -24.19 -6.99
CA GLY A 39 -3.91 -24.91 -7.98
C GLY A 39 -4.71 -26.03 -7.35
N GLU A 40 -4.11 -26.79 -6.41
CA GLU A 40 -4.80 -27.86 -5.69
C GLU A 40 -5.95 -27.30 -4.82
N LYS A 41 -5.75 -26.19 -4.10
CA LYS A 41 -6.83 -25.55 -3.34
C LYS A 41 -7.98 -25.13 -4.25
N THR A 42 -7.69 -24.48 -5.39
CA THR A 42 -8.73 -24.14 -6.37
C THR A 42 -9.48 -25.35 -6.88
N TYR A 43 -8.79 -26.46 -7.16
CA TYR A 43 -9.40 -27.72 -7.55
C TYR A 43 -10.35 -28.26 -6.48
N LEU A 44 -9.91 -28.30 -5.21
CA LEU A 44 -10.72 -28.76 -4.09
C LEU A 44 -11.96 -27.89 -3.88
N GLU A 45 -11.82 -26.57 -3.94
CA GLU A 45 -12.93 -25.63 -3.82
C GLU A 45 -13.96 -25.78 -4.95
N LEU A 46 -13.50 -26.02 -6.19
CA LEU A 46 -14.40 -26.34 -7.32
C LEU A 46 -15.14 -27.69 -7.12
N ASN A 47 -14.57 -28.60 -6.36
CA ASN A 47 -15.20 -29.85 -5.97
C ASN A 47 -15.91 -29.76 -4.60
N SER A 48 -16.31 -28.56 -4.18
CA SER A 48 -17.06 -28.30 -2.94
C SER A 48 -16.32 -28.65 -1.65
N VAL A 49 -14.99 -28.76 -1.69
CA VAL A 49 -14.16 -28.95 -0.50
C VAL A 49 -13.57 -27.59 -0.09
N SER A 50 -14.06 -27.02 1.01
CA SER A 50 -13.56 -25.75 1.54
C SER A 50 -12.09 -25.90 1.98
N CYS A 51 -11.22 -25.06 1.44
CA CYS A 51 -9.79 -25.02 1.78
C CYS A 51 -9.38 -23.83 2.64
N LEU A 52 -10.29 -22.89 2.83
CA LEU A 52 -10.09 -21.70 3.66
C LEU A 52 -11.24 -21.64 4.67
N GLU A 53 -10.88 -21.56 5.93
CA GLU A 53 -11.84 -21.29 6.99
C GLU A 53 -12.23 -19.82 7.00
N LEU A 54 -13.42 -19.52 7.50
CA LEU A 54 -13.87 -18.15 7.68
C LEU A 54 -13.13 -17.56 8.89
N ASP A 55 -12.29 -16.56 8.64
CA ASP A 55 -11.60 -15.82 9.71
C ASP A 55 -12.61 -14.88 10.39
N LEU A 56 -13.14 -15.31 11.53
CA LEU A 56 -14.09 -14.51 12.32
C LEU A 56 -13.42 -13.35 13.05
N VAL A 57 -12.14 -13.49 13.38
CA VAL A 57 -11.33 -12.46 14.04
C VAL A 57 -10.04 -12.27 13.24
N PRO A 58 -9.94 -11.21 12.43
CA PRO A 58 -8.72 -10.95 11.68
C PRO A 58 -7.55 -10.71 12.63
N SER A 59 -6.40 -11.33 12.34
CA SER A 59 -5.17 -11.12 13.10
C SER A 59 -4.72 -9.65 13.00
N ASP A 60 -4.09 -9.16 14.08
CA ASP A 60 -3.55 -7.79 14.11
C ASP A 60 -2.53 -7.60 12.97
N LYS A 61 -2.59 -6.45 12.30
CA LYS A 61 -1.69 -6.12 11.19
C LYS A 61 -0.24 -6.04 11.65
N GLN A 62 0.64 -6.74 10.97
CA GLN A 62 2.08 -6.74 11.23
C GLN A 62 2.79 -5.53 10.61
N SER A 63 2.23 -4.99 9.52
CA SER A 63 2.78 -3.85 8.81
C SER A 63 1.70 -3.06 8.07
N CYS A 64 1.95 -1.77 7.85
CA CYS A 64 1.12 -0.92 7.01
C CYS A 64 1.97 -0.23 5.95
N CYS A 65 1.56 -0.31 4.69
CA CYS A 65 2.29 0.26 3.56
C CYS A 65 1.46 1.28 2.80
N VAL A 66 2.06 2.42 2.50
CA VAL A 66 1.56 3.39 1.51
C VAL A 66 2.63 3.64 0.46
N SER A 67 2.34 3.30 -0.77
CA SER A 67 3.22 3.55 -1.92
C SER A 67 2.40 3.86 -3.15
N ARG A 68 2.95 4.68 -4.05
CA ARG A 68 2.34 4.98 -5.35
C ARG A 68 3.40 5.04 -6.44
N SER A 69 2.99 4.66 -7.64
CA SER A 69 3.75 4.96 -8.85
C SER A 69 3.43 6.39 -9.30
N PHE A 70 4.43 7.10 -9.76
CA PHE A 70 4.28 8.46 -10.25
C PHE A 70 3.71 8.45 -11.67
N SER A 71 2.93 9.48 -12.04
CA SER A 71 2.43 9.66 -13.42
C SER A 71 3.61 9.79 -14.39
N GLN A 72 4.52 10.70 -14.05
CA GLN A 72 5.80 10.87 -14.72
C GLN A 72 6.94 10.54 -13.77
N PRO A 73 8.07 10.03 -14.26
CA PRO A 73 9.23 9.79 -13.43
C PRO A 73 9.72 11.07 -12.77
N ILE A 74 10.10 10.99 -11.51
CA ILE A 74 10.63 12.10 -10.71
C ILE A 74 12.15 12.02 -10.68
N GLU A 75 12.81 13.16 -10.86
CA GLU A 75 14.27 13.29 -10.78
C GLU A 75 14.72 14.17 -9.61
N LYS A 76 13.91 15.15 -9.21
CA LYS A 76 14.26 16.11 -8.16
C LYS A 76 13.99 15.54 -6.77
N LEU A 77 14.92 15.77 -5.84
CA LEU A 77 14.76 15.38 -4.44
C LEU A 77 13.52 16.04 -3.81
N PHE A 78 13.27 17.30 -4.12
CA PHE A 78 12.13 18.06 -3.59
C PHE A 78 10.79 17.35 -3.87
N ASP A 79 10.54 16.91 -5.11
CA ASP A 79 9.31 16.23 -5.49
C ASP A 79 9.17 14.86 -4.78
N LEU A 80 10.31 14.16 -4.55
CA LEU A 80 10.33 12.93 -3.76
C LEU A 80 10.01 13.21 -2.29
N GLU A 81 10.55 14.28 -1.71
CA GLU A 81 10.27 14.68 -0.33
C GLU A 81 8.78 15.01 -0.13
N GLU A 82 8.16 15.73 -1.07
CA GLU A 82 6.72 15.98 -1.05
C GLU A 82 5.90 14.69 -1.12
N SER A 83 6.27 13.78 -2.02
CA SER A 83 5.57 12.51 -2.18
C SER A 83 5.69 11.64 -0.91
N ILE A 84 6.88 11.54 -0.35
CA ILE A 84 7.14 10.79 0.89
C ILE A 84 6.43 11.44 2.09
N SER A 85 6.39 12.76 2.18
CA SER A 85 5.62 13.45 3.22
C SER A 85 4.13 13.10 3.14
N THR A 86 3.56 13.14 1.94
CA THR A 86 2.16 12.73 1.71
C THR A 86 1.91 11.26 2.08
N TYR A 87 2.83 10.35 1.74
CA TYR A 87 2.69 8.94 2.09
C TYR A 87 2.88 8.69 3.59
N GLY A 88 3.76 9.46 4.24
CA GLY A 88 3.97 9.43 5.67
C GLY A 88 2.73 9.86 6.45
N SER A 89 2.09 10.96 6.06
CA SER A 89 0.83 11.40 6.64
C SER A 89 -0.26 10.36 6.46
N ARG A 90 -0.41 9.81 5.25
CA ARG A 90 -1.46 8.84 4.95
C ARG A 90 -1.26 7.49 5.65
N VAL A 91 -0.03 7.00 5.79
CA VAL A 91 0.23 5.75 6.52
C VAL A 91 0.00 5.93 8.02
N SER A 92 0.34 7.11 8.57
CA SER A 92 0.09 7.46 9.97
C SER A 92 -1.39 7.55 10.29
N GLU A 93 -2.18 8.20 9.42
CA GLU A 93 -3.63 8.27 9.52
C GLU A 93 -4.25 6.87 9.57
N LYS A 94 -3.86 5.98 8.65
CA LYS A 94 -4.37 4.59 8.62
C LYS A 94 -4.11 3.81 9.90
N ILE A 95 -2.91 3.91 10.48
CA ILE A 95 -2.63 3.20 11.73
C ILE A 95 -3.34 3.83 12.93
N ARG A 96 -3.60 5.16 12.90
CA ARG A 96 -4.41 5.83 13.93
C ARG A 96 -5.88 5.41 13.87
N GLU A 97 -6.47 5.31 12.68
CA GLU A 97 -7.83 4.81 12.47
C GLU A 97 -8.03 3.41 13.10
N GLU A 98 -6.97 2.61 13.15
CA GLU A 98 -6.97 1.26 13.74
C GLU A 98 -6.49 1.24 15.21
N GLY A 99 -6.16 2.40 15.80
CA GLY A 99 -5.65 2.50 17.17
C GLY A 99 -4.25 1.89 17.35
N LEU A 100 -3.44 1.87 16.27
CA LEU A 100 -2.10 1.28 16.26
C LEU A 100 -1.00 2.34 16.34
N VAL A 101 0.18 1.91 16.79
CA VAL A 101 1.45 2.65 16.75
C VAL A 101 2.53 1.79 16.08
N ALA A 102 3.54 2.42 15.51
CA ALA A 102 4.65 1.74 14.82
C ALA A 102 5.98 1.97 15.54
N GLU A 103 6.83 0.95 15.59
CA GLU A 103 8.17 1.00 16.16
C GLU A 103 9.26 1.33 15.14
N SER A 104 9.06 0.92 13.91
CA SER A 104 10.03 1.13 12.84
C SER A 104 9.36 1.35 11.50
N MET A 105 10.12 1.91 10.57
CA MET A 105 9.66 2.21 9.23
C MET A 105 10.71 1.88 8.19
N SER A 106 10.29 1.68 6.96
CA SER A 106 11.16 1.63 5.80
C SER A 106 10.69 2.61 4.74
N VAL A 107 11.63 3.37 4.19
CA VAL A 107 11.41 4.24 3.03
C VAL A 107 12.10 3.62 1.83
N PHE A 108 11.43 3.57 0.69
CA PHE A 108 11.99 2.99 -0.51
C PHE A 108 11.68 3.78 -1.76
N VAL A 109 12.55 3.65 -2.74
CA VAL A 109 12.41 4.23 -4.08
C VAL A 109 12.78 3.20 -5.14
N LEU A 110 12.10 3.28 -6.29
CA LEU A 110 12.29 2.39 -7.42
C LEU A 110 12.25 3.17 -8.73
N THR A 111 13.15 2.85 -9.66
CA THR A 111 13.03 3.25 -11.06
C THR A 111 12.11 2.29 -11.83
N ASN A 112 11.83 2.57 -13.09
CA ASN A 112 11.01 1.70 -13.92
C ASN A 112 11.81 0.51 -14.46
N HIS A 113 11.79 -0.62 -13.78
CA HIS A 113 12.53 -1.83 -14.17
C HIS A 113 12.07 -2.46 -15.50
N PHE A 114 10.93 -2.05 -16.05
CA PHE A 114 10.50 -2.47 -17.39
C PHE A 114 11.16 -1.67 -18.51
N ASN A 115 11.64 -0.47 -18.21
CA ASN A 115 12.36 0.34 -19.19
C ASN A 115 13.88 0.05 -19.14
N ARG A 116 14.31 -0.88 -19.97
CA ARG A 116 15.74 -1.30 -20.05
C ARG A 116 16.67 -0.24 -20.63
N ARG A 117 16.13 0.85 -21.20
CA ARG A 117 16.93 1.94 -21.79
C ARG A 117 17.39 2.94 -20.73
N GLU A 118 16.78 2.95 -19.56
CA GLU A 118 17.10 3.85 -18.46
C GLU A 118 17.98 3.17 -17.39
N LYS A 119 18.82 3.95 -16.73
CA LYS A 119 19.60 3.49 -15.58
C LYS A 119 18.68 2.98 -14.47
N GLN A 120 18.95 1.79 -13.97
CA GLN A 120 18.14 1.15 -12.94
C GLN A 120 18.70 1.43 -11.55
N TYR A 121 17.80 1.79 -10.65
CA TYR A 121 18.10 2.00 -9.24
C TYR A 121 16.92 1.58 -8.36
N SER A 122 17.22 0.81 -7.34
CA SER A 122 16.26 0.40 -6.31
C SER A 122 16.97 0.43 -4.99
N ASN A 123 16.43 1.16 -4.03
CA ASN A 123 17.00 1.22 -2.69
C ASN A 123 15.91 1.38 -1.64
N SER A 124 16.20 0.89 -0.44
CA SER A 124 15.34 1.05 0.73
C SER A 124 16.19 1.23 1.98
N ILE A 125 15.69 1.99 2.93
CA ILE A 125 16.33 2.17 4.22
C ILE A 125 15.33 1.89 5.34
N LYS A 126 15.73 1.03 6.29
CA LYS A 126 14.98 0.79 7.52
C LYS A 126 15.44 1.77 8.59
N LEU A 127 14.50 2.40 9.27
CA LEU A 127 14.71 3.40 10.30
C LEU A 127 13.91 3.02 11.55
N HIS A 128 14.53 3.09 12.71
CA HIS A 128 13.82 2.94 13.98
C HIS A 128 13.25 4.29 14.42
N LEU A 129 12.06 4.24 14.97
CA LEU A 129 11.45 5.39 15.63
C LEU A 129 11.94 5.40 17.09
N PRO A 130 12.25 6.58 17.67
CA PRO A 130 12.74 6.65 19.06
C PRO A 130 11.77 6.01 20.06
N PHE A 131 10.46 6.15 19.79
CA PHE A 131 9.38 5.55 20.56
C PHE A 131 8.30 5.07 19.59
N PRO A 132 7.51 4.02 19.93
CA PRO A 132 6.35 3.62 19.16
C PRO A 132 5.40 4.81 18.99
N THR A 133 5.07 5.17 17.75
CA THR A 133 4.27 6.37 17.47
C THR A 133 3.41 6.22 16.22
N ASN A 134 2.30 6.96 16.21
CA ASN A 134 1.44 7.16 15.04
C ASN A 134 1.35 8.66 14.64
N ASN A 135 2.20 9.50 15.25
CA ASN A 135 2.25 10.93 14.97
C ASN A 135 2.79 11.18 13.56
N SER A 136 1.98 11.79 12.68
CA SER A 136 2.33 12.06 11.29
C SER A 136 3.57 12.95 11.18
N ILE A 137 3.74 13.94 12.05
CA ILE A 137 4.89 14.88 12.01
C ILE A 137 6.19 14.14 12.31
N LYS A 138 6.19 13.29 13.36
CA LYS A 138 7.36 12.49 13.75
C LYS A 138 7.74 11.47 12.65
N ILE A 139 6.74 10.78 12.08
CA ILE A 139 6.93 9.80 11.00
C ILE A 139 7.44 10.48 9.74
N VAL A 140 6.83 11.59 9.32
CA VAL A 140 7.25 12.36 8.13
C VAL A 140 8.66 12.88 8.29
N LYS A 141 9.00 13.48 9.44
CA LYS A 141 10.36 13.96 9.71
C LYS A 141 11.39 12.83 9.54
N ARG A 142 11.11 11.66 10.11
CA ARG A 142 12.00 10.50 10.01
C ARG A 142 12.08 9.94 8.61
N ALA A 143 10.95 9.96 7.86
CA ALA A 143 10.90 9.54 6.46
C ALA A 143 11.73 10.44 5.56
N LEU A 144 11.70 11.75 5.78
CA LEU A 144 12.52 12.73 5.05
C LEU A 144 14.02 12.51 5.27
N GLU A 145 14.44 12.19 6.51
CA GLU A 145 15.83 11.78 6.76
C GLU A 145 16.21 10.53 5.97
N GLY A 146 15.28 9.57 5.85
CA GLY A 146 15.48 8.33 5.10
C GLY A 146 15.63 8.56 3.61
N ILE A 147 14.71 9.33 3.00
CA ILE A 147 14.74 9.59 1.56
C ILE A 147 16.01 10.33 1.13
N ARG A 148 16.48 11.31 1.93
CA ARG A 148 17.74 12.03 1.68
C ARG A 148 18.96 11.10 1.62
N LYS A 149 18.98 10.04 2.45
CA LYS A 149 20.08 9.07 2.48
C LYS A 149 20.10 8.14 1.26
N ILE A 150 18.93 7.77 0.72
CA ILE A 150 18.84 6.84 -0.40
C ILE A 150 18.66 7.52 -1.75
N TYR A 151 18.40 8.83 -1.78
CA TYR A 151 18.32 9.58 -3.02
C TYR A 151 19.66 9.62 -3.74
N ARG A 152 19.64 9.46 -5.05
CA ARG A 152 20.79 9.65 -5.94
C ARG A 152 20.36 10.51 -7.14
N PRO A 153 21.09 11.57 -7.45
CA PRO A 153 20.80 12.38 -8.64
C PRO A 153 21.03 11.58 -9.94
N GLY A 154 20.34 11.96 -11.00
CA GLY A 154 20.47 11.35 -12.32
C GLY A 154 19.69 10.04 -12.53
N PHE A 155 18.83 9.66 -11.61
CA PHE A 155 17.90 8.56 -11.77
C PHE A 155 16.46 9.05 -11.90
N ARG A 156 15.67 8.37 -12.74
CA ARG A 156 14.25 8.64 -12.98
C ARG A 156 13.40 7.73 -12.12
N TYR A 157 13.00 8.22 -10.95
CA TYR A 157 12.20 7.46 -9.99
C TYR A 157 10.78 7.27 -10.48
N LYS A 158 10.28 6.03 -10.50
CA LYS A 158 8.92 5.70 -10.93
C LYS A 158 7.98 5.38 -9.77
N LYS A 159 8.52 4.94 -8.64
CA LYS A 159 7.73 4.58 -7.45
C LYS A 159 8.48 4.92 -6.19
N ALA A 160 7.76 5.41 -5.19
CA ALA A 160 8.24 5.56 -3.83
C ALA A 160 7.19 5.11 -2.83
N GLY A 161 7.60 4.83 -1.59
CA GLY A 161 6.67 4.44 -0.54
C GLY A 161 7.30 4.35 0.84
N ILE A 162 6.40 4.20 1.81
CA ILE A 162 6.72 4.00 3.22
C ILE A 162 6.02 2.73 3.68
N ILE A 163 6.72 1.94 4.48
CA ILE A 163 6.19 0.79 5.18
C ILE A 163 6.46 0.98 6.67
N LEU A 164 5.44 0.87 7.49
CA LEU A 164 5.55 0.84 8.94
C LEU A 164 5.54 -0.60 9.44
N TYR A 165 6.37 -0.91 10.43
CA TYR A 165 6.52 -2.23 11.01
C TYR A 165 6.46 -2.18 12.54
N GLY A 166 6.30 -3.36 13.17
CA GLY A 166 6.18 -3.47 14.61
C GLY A 166 4.93 -2.75 15.10
N LEU A 167 3.81 -3.03 14.42
CA LEU A 167 2.53 -2.44 14.80
C LEU A 167 2.02 -3.07 16.09
N SER A 168 1.68 -2.22 17.06
CA SER A 168 1.11 -2.61 18.35
C SER A 168 -0.03 -1.68 18.73
N ARG A 169 -0.91 -2.13 19.62
CA ARG A 169 -2.01 -1.28 20.08
C ARG A 169 -1.50 -0.13 20.95
N HIS A 170 -2.03 1.05 20.71
CA HIS A 170 -1.62 2.30 21.34
C HIS A 170 -1.62 2.25 22.88
N ASN A 171 -2.50 1.48 23.49
CA ASN A 171 -2.67 1.41 24.97
C ASN A 171 -1.65 0.51 25.68
N VAL A 172 -0.95 -0.36 24.95
CA VAL A 172 -0.05 -1.39 25.54
C VAL A 172 1.36 -0.85 25.78
N THR A 173 1.75 0.21 25.07
CA THR A 173 3.12 0.74 25.05
C THR A 173 3.31 2.05 25.84
N ARG A 174 2.66 2.20 27.00
CA ARG A 174 2.91 3.35 27.87
C ARG A 174 4.26 3.24 28.56
N GLY A 175 5.25 3.97 28.06
CA GLY A 175 6.53 4.17 28.74
C GLY A 175 6.48 5.38 29.68
N LEU A 176 7.23 5.32 30.80
CA LEU A 176 7.32 6.39 31.82
C LEU A 176 7.84 7.74 31.28
N LEU A 177 8.44 7.76 30.09
CA LEU A 177 9.10 8.93 29.49
C LEU A 177 8.26 9.63 28.38
N ASP A 178 6.99 9.30 28.25
CA ASP A 178 6.15 9.77 27.14
C ASP A 178 5.37 11.06 27.50
N TYR A 179 6.08 12.05 28.10
CA TYR A 179 5.50 13.32 28.57
C TYR A 179 4.82 14.16 27.48
N ASP A 180 5.21 13.99 26.22
CA ASP A 180 4.68 14.78 25.07
C ASP A 180 3.55 14.09 24.31
N ARG A 181 3.08 12.95 24.79
CA ARG A 181 2.14 12.10 24.05
C ARG A 181 0.73 12.67 24.01
N ASP A 182 0.21 13.13 25.15
CA ASP A 182 -1.17 13.64 25.24
C ASP A 182 -1.39 14.86 24.35
N THR A 183 -0.45 15.79 24.31
CA THR A 183 -0.49 16.95 23.40
C THR A 183 -0.39 16.52 21.96
N SER A 184 0.49 15.57 21.65
CA SER A 184 0.66 14.98 20.33
C SER A 184 -0.61 14.32 19.82
N ASP A 185 -1.28 13.52 20.66
CA ASP A 185 -2.52 12.82 20.33
C ASP A 185 -3.68 13.78 20.08
N ARG A 186 -3.79 14.85 20.89
CA ARG A 186 -4.79 15.92 20.69
C ARG A 186 -4.63 16.59 19.32
N ILE A 187 -3.41 16.95 18.95
CA ILE A 187 -3.14 17.58 17.64
C ILE A 187 -3.51 16.64 16.52
N MET A 188 -3.10 15.37 16.56
CA MET A 188 -3.39 14.40 15.51
C MET A 188 -4.91 14.14 15.38
N ASN A 189 -5.60 13.98 16.51
CA ASN A 189 -7.04 13.80 16.54
C ASN A 189 -7.78 15.03 15.97
N THR A 190 -7.31 16.23 16.25
CA THR A 190 -7.89 17.46 15.69
C THR A 190 -7.70 17.53 14.18
N ILE A 191 -6.52 17.19 13.67
CA ILE A 191 -6.23 17.14 12.23
C ILE A 191 -7.11 16.08 11.55
N ASP A 192 -7.22 14.89 12.14
CA ASP A 192 -8.01 13.80 11.59
C ASP A 192 -9.51 14.16 11.58
N ASN A 193 -10.03 14.79 12.64
CA ASN A 193 -11.42 15.27 12.72
C ASN A 193 -11.74 16.33 11.66
N ILE A 194 -10.82 17.28 11.43
CA ILE A 194 -11.01 18.29 10.39
C ILE A 194 -10.97 17.64 9.02
N ASN A 195 -10.02 16.74 8.76
CA ASN A 195 -9.90 16.06 7.48
C ASN A 195 -11.06 15.10 7.19
N SER A 196 -11.65 14.48 8.21
CA SER A 196 -12.84 13.63 8.04
C SER A 196 -14.09 14.45 7.76
N ARG A 197 -14.24 15.65 8.38
CA ARG A 197 -15.42 16.50 8.25
C ARG A 197 -15.43 17.33 6.97
N TYR A 198 -14.28 17.88 6.59
CA TYR A 198 -14.16 18.84 5.47
C TYR A 198 -13.49 18.25 4.23
N GLY A 199 -13.08 17.00 4.28
CA GLY A 199 -12.43 16.29 3.18
C GLY A 199 -10.95 16.02 3.45
N SER A 200 -10.46 14.91 2.91
CA SER A 200 -9.08 14.48 3.08
C SER A 200 -8.08 15.52 2.58
N SER A 201 -7.05 15.79 3.37
CA SER A 201 -6.01 16.80 3.09
C SER A 201 -6.46 18.27 3.16
N THR A 202 -7.56 18.57 3.86
CA THR A 202 -7.94 19.97 4.22
C THR A 202 -6.85 20.58 5.09
N LEU A 203 -6.47 19.89 6.17
CA LEU A 203 -5.24 20.19 6.91
C LEU A 203 -4.15 19.19 6.54
N LYS A 204 -2.97 19.69 6.22
CA LYS A 204 -1.81 18.88 5.85
C LYS A 204 -0.52 19.46 6.40
N ILE A 205 0.50 18.63 6.50
CA ILE A 205 1.85 19.06 6.87
C ILE A 205 2.45 19.85 5.71
N ALA A 206 3.08 20.99 5.98
CA ALA A 206 3.63 21.88 4.95
C ALA A 206 4.56 21.18 3.95
N SER A 207 5.32 20.17 4.42
CA SER A 207 6.21 19.38 3.55
C SER A 207 5.48 18.50 2.52
N GLU A 208 4.16 18.39 2.56
CA GLU A 208 3.36 17.68 1.54
C GLU A 208 3.15 18.48 0.26
N GLY A 209 3.52 19.78 0.27
CA GLY A 209 3.33 20.68 -0.87
C GLY A 209 1.87 20.95 -1.21
N ILE A 210 1.67 21.86 -2.17
CA ILE A 210 0.34 22.24 -2.68
C ILE A 210 0.10 21.59 -4.03
N GLU A 211 1.04 21.77 -4.96
CA GLU A 211 0.97 21.26 -6.33
C GLU A 211 1.66 19.90 -6.41
N LYS A 212 0.87 18.83 -6.54
CA LYS A 212 1.40 17.48 -6.59
C LYS A 212 1.60 17.03 -8.04
N ILE A 213 2.63 17.54 -8.71
CA ILE A 213 2.99 17.23 -10.11
C ILE A 213 3.20 15.72 -10.31
N TRP A 214 3.67 15.04 -9.29
CA TRP A 214 3.94 13.61 -9.28
C TRP A 214 2.68 12.75 -9.12
N LYS A 215 1.53 13.33 -8.79
CA LYS A 215 0.28 12.59 -8.56
C LYS A 215 -0.16 11.88 -9.84
N MET A 216 -0.60 10.64 -9.70
CA MET A 216 -1.15 9.88 -10.82
C MET A 216 -2.42 10.58 -11.32
N LYS A 217 -2.44 10.87 -12.63
CA LYS A 217 -3.63 11.38 -13.30
C LYS A 217 -4.69 10.28 -13.36
N ARG A 218 -5.93 10.62 -13.04
CA ARG A 218 -7.09 9.74 -13.14
C ARG A 218 -8.05 10.34 -14.17
N GLU A 219 -7.70 10.25 -15.43
CA GLU A 219 -8.48 10.84 -16.52
C GLU A 219 -9.55 9.87 -17.05
N ASN A 220 -9.30 8.56 -16.92
CA ASN A 220 -10.22 7.52 -17.37
C ASN A 220 -10.69 6.69 -16.16
N VAL A 221 -11.62 7.22 -15.39
CA VAL A 221 -12.25 6.51 -14.26
C VAL A 221 -13.65 6.10 -14.71
N SER A 222 -14.01 4.84 -14.48
CA SER A 222 -15.39 4.40 -14.64
C SER A 222 -16.31 5.16 -13.67
N PRO A 223 -17.56 5.44 -14.06
CA PRO A 223 -18.55 6.03 -13.16
C PRO A 223 -18.74 5.22 -11.88
N CYS A 224 -19.07 5.91 -10.80
CA CYS A 224 -19.27 5.29 -9.49
C CYS A 224 -20.73 4.85 -9.30
N TYR A 225 -21.20 3.93 -10.12
CA TYR A 225 -22.59 3.47 -10.16
C TYR A 225 -23.16 2.98 -8.81
N THR A 226 -22.32 2.52 -7.91
CA THR A 226 -22.74 1.98 -6.60
C THR A 226 -22.73 2.99 -5.47
N THR A 227 -22.12 4.16 -5.66
CA THR A 227 -21.90 5.15 -4.61
C THR A 227 -22.38 6.57 -4.95
N ARG A 228 -22.68 6.82 -6.21
CA ARG A 228 -23.19 8.12 -6.70
C ARG A 228 -24.41 7.92 -7.57
N PHE A 229 -25.58 8.32 -7.06
CA PHE A 229 -26.83 8.21 -7.79
C PHE A 229 -26.86 9.02 -9.09
N GLU A 230 -26.14 10.14 -9.12
CA GLU A 230 -26.02 11.03 -10.28
C GLU A 230 -25.29 10.40 -11.47
N GLU A 231 -24.49 9.36 -11.21
CA GLU A 231 -23.71 8.65 -12.21
C GLU A 231 -24.39 7.33 -12.67
N LEU A 232 -25.62 7.06 -12.22
CA LEU A 232 -26.39 5.89 -12.69
C LEU A 232 -26.73 6.02 -14.16
N VAL A 233 -26.70 4.88 -14.87
CA VAL A 233 -27.09 4.81 -16.28
C VAL A 233 -28.59 5.05 -16.37
N GLU A 234 -29.00 6.11 -17.06
CA GLU A 234 -30.40 6.34 -17.38
C GLU A 234 -30.86 5.39 -18.48
N VAL A 235 -31.83 4.55 -18.18
CA VAL A 235 -32.50 3.71 -19.17
C VAL A 235 -33.64 4.51 -19.79
N LYS A 236 -33.52 4.83 -21.06
CA LYS A 236 -34.64 5.38 -21.81
C LYS A 236 -35.61 4.22 -22.11
N ALA A 237 -36.82 4.34 -21.56
CA ALA A 237 -37.93 3.45 -21.85
C ALA A 237 -38.46 3.68 -23.27
#